data_b36fcc9b4ee864b3fe4d7ef85b097c87
#
_entry.id   b36fcc9b4ee864b3fe4d7ef85b097c87
#
_cell.length_a   1.000
_cell.length_b   1.000
_cell.length_c   1.000
_cell.angle_alpha   90.00
_cell.angle_beta   90.00
_cell.angle_gamma   90.00
#
_symmetry.space_group_name_H-M   'P 1'
#
loop_
_entity.id
_entity.type
_entity.pdbx_description
1 polymer ?
#
loop_
_entity_poly.entity_id
_entity_poly.type
_entity_poly.pdbx_seq_one_letter_code
_entity_poly.pdbx_strand_id
1 'polypeptide(L)'
;MAYTIAQEEHSFISKIKPVLNYLALFIILGGIAYGVTIGMQYIPGMKRESALTVQVQNGTAKVFVDNEEIGETPMSQNKIKPGTYDVRIQDLDDISISYSSKIEFNPGVETTIHRDLGVSDLFSSGKTFSMERGETGPTVISQPSSATILLDGTEMGKTPTTLTKITGGNYVLSVRKTGYESQEAQIKIENGYKLTVSAKLFPIPVPGNIQKFADSKNLYDLTINNESITNSPDRARAIVYWNSTRGLGISGEIEYYIDQGGNAYNGLGELITTLEELETLKNTESGAYLGSKTSTPGLTEAAKETYLSLTEGKQTGTILPTGVGWLRVRKTPSLGGEELAKVNVGETFSVLEIQANWVKIKLTDGKTGWVSDTYIKVSQ
;
A
#
# COMPACT_ATOMS: atom_id res chain seq x y z
N MET A 1 -19.16 -28.13 -27.05
CA MET A 1 -17.96 -28.47 -26.23
C MET A 1 -16.64 -27.95 -26.80
N ALA A 2 -16.41 -27.95 -28.09
CA ALA A 2 -15.15 -27.44 -28.70
C ALA A 2 -14.95 -25.90 -28.61
N TYR A 3 -16.04 -25.13 -28.60
CA TYR A 3 -15.99 -23.66 -28.56
C TYR A 3 -15.59 -23.10 -27.19
N THR A 4 -15.94 -23.80 -26.11
CA THR A 4 -15.62 -23.40 -24.73
C THR A 4 -14.14 -23.61 -24.40
N ILE A 5 -13.54 -24.69 -24.92
CA ILE A 5 -12.11 -25.00 -24.71
C ILE A 5 -11.22 -23.98 -25.41
N ALA A 6 -11.59 -23.53 -26.62
CA ALA A 6 -10.82 -22.52 -27.37
C ALA A 6 -10.85 -21.13 -26.69
N GLN A 7 -11.92 -20.77 -25.99
CA GLN A 7 -12.00 -19.50 -25.23
C GLN A 7 -11.20 -19.54 -23.94
N GLU A 8 -11.13 -20.66 -23.25
CA GLU A 8 -10.26 -20.82 -22.06
C GLU A 8 -8.78 -20.82 -22.42
N GLU A 9 -8.38 -21.48 -23.51
CA GLU A 9 -6.99 -21.43 -24.00
C GLU A 9 -6.58 -20.01 -24.41
N HIS A 10 -7.45 -19.26 -25.10
CA HIS A 10 -7.15 -17.86 -25.46
C HIS A 10 -7.05 -16.94 -24.23
N SER A 11 -7.85 -17.14 -23.19
CA SER A 11 -7.78 -16.40 -21.93
C SER A 11 -6.51 -16.72 -21.13
N PHE A 12 -6.10 -18.00 -21.11
CA PHE A 12 -4.90 -18.45 -20.43
C PHE A 12 -3.63 -17.94 -21.14
N ILE A 13 -3.58 -18.03 -22.47
CA ILE A 13 -2.47 -17.55 -23.30
C ILE A 13 -2.32 -16.03 -23.22
N SER A 14 -3.41 -15.26 -23.15
CA SER A 14 -3.37 -13.80 -23.02
C SER A 14 -2.81 -13.34 -21.68
N LYS A 15 -3.03 -14.10 -20.60
CA LYS A 15 -2.48 -13.83 -19.27
C LYS A 15 -1.03 -14.25 -19.11
N ILE A 16 -0.58 -15.24 -19.89
CA ILE A 16 0.81 -15.73 -19.85
C ILE A 16 1.73 -14.94 -20.81
N LYS A 17 1.20 -14.41 -21.90
CA LYS A 17 1.98 -13.63 -22.88
C LYS A 17 2.83 -12.51 -22.26
N PRO A 18 2.31 -11.64 -21.35
CA PRO A 18 3.14 -10.63 -20.72
C PRO A 18 4.25 -11.25 -19.85
N VAL A 19 3.95 -12.31 -19.12
CA VAL A 19 4.94 -13.00 -18.26
C VAL A 19 6.03 -13.66 -19.11
N LEU A 20 5.67 -14.30 -20.22
CA LEU A 20 6.64 -14.89 -21.14
C LEU A 20 7.49 -13.82 -21.87
N ASN A 21 6.90 -12.69 -22.22
CA ASN A 21 7.64 -11.58 -22.83
C ASN A 21 8.65 -10.97 -21.85
N TYR A 22 8.29 -10.80 -20.58
CA TYR A 22 9.22 -10.35 -19.54
C TYR A 22 10.32 -11.39 -19.29
N LEU A 23 9.97 -12.68 -19.27
CA LEU A 23 10.95 -13.76 -19.11
C LEU A 23 11.93 -13.83 -20.29
N ALA A 24 11.43 -13.68 -21.52
CA ALA A 24 12.26 -13.65 -22.73
C ALA A 24 13.18 -12.42 -22.76
N LEU A 25 12.66 -11.24 -22.34
CA LEU A 25 13.47 -10.02 -22.23
C LEU A 25 14.59 -10.21 -21.17
N PHE A 26 14.29 -10.89 -20.07
CA PHE A 26 15.24 -11.22 -19.02
C PHE A 26 16.41 -12.11 -19.51
N ILE A 27 16.07 -13.13 -20.30
CA ILE A 27 17.07 -14.06 -20.88
C ILE A 27 17.96 -13.33 -21.91
N ILE A 28 17.36 -12.43 -22.71
CA ILE A 28 18.09 -11.67 -23.73
C ILE A 28 19.03 -10.65 -23.07
N LEU A 29 18.55 -9.87 -22.09
CA LEU A 29 19.39 -8.89 -21.39
C LEU A 29 20.50 -9.56 -20.57
N GLY A 30 20.18 -10.66 -19.87
CA GLY A 30 21.18 -11.46 -19.15
C GLY A 30 22.21 -12.12 -20.10
N GLY A 31 21.80 -12.58 -21.27
CA GLY A 31 22.68 -13.15 -22.28
C GLY A 31 23.61 -12.12 -22.90
N ILE A 32 23.14 -10.90 -23.14
CA ILE A 32 23.98 -9.79 -23.67
C ILE A 32 25.00 -9.35 -22.62
N ALA A 33 24.59 -9.15 -21.37
CA ALA A 33 25.49 -8.79 -20.28
C ALA A 33 26.56 -9.85 -20.05
N TYR A 34 26.18 -11.15 -20.09
CA TYR A 34 27.12 -12.26 -19.96
C TYR A 34 28.12 -12.34 -21.13
N GLY A 35 27.67 -12.11 -22.39
CA GLY A 35 28.51 -12.08 -23.55
C GLY A 35 29.55 -10.95 -23.53
N VAL A 36 29.15 -9.78 -23.03
CA VAL A 36 30.05 -8.62 -22.89
C VAL A 36 31.08 -8.87 -21.77
N THR A 37 30.70 -9.45 -20.64
CA THR A 37 31.66 -9.76 -19.56
C THR A 37 32.71 -10.80 -19.95
N ILE A 38 32.33 -11.82 -20.71
CA ILE A 38 33.31 -12.79 -21.26
C ILE A 38 34.26 -12.13 -22.27
N GLY A 39 33.72 -11.33 -23.21
CA GLY A 39 34.54 -10.62 -24.19
C GLY A 39 35.61 -9.73 -23.57
N MET A 40 35.28 -9.02 -22.50
CA MET A 40 36.20 -8.13 -21.78
C MET A 40 37.30 -8.86 -20.97
N GLN A 41 37.12 -10.13 -20.64
CA GLN A 41 38.15 -10.93 -19.94
C GLN A 41 39.40 -11.20 -20.76
N TYR A 42 39.30 -11.11 -22.10
CA TYR A 42 40.36 -11.46 -23.01
C TYR A 42 41.20 -10.29 -23.58
N ILE A 43 40.90 -9.04 -23.16
CA ILE A 43 41.63 -7.84 -23.61
C ILE A 43 42.49 -7.30 -22.46
N PRO A 44 43.83 -7.55 -22.47
CA PRO A 44 44.73 -6.99 -21.44
C PRO A 44 44.80 -5.48 -21.55
N GLY A 45 44.54 -4.78 -20.44
CA GLY A 45 44.71 -3.32 -20.38
C GLY A 45 43.42 -2.50 -20.51
N MET A 46 42.26 -3.07 -20.80
CA MET A 46 40.96 -2.39 -20.73
C MET A 46 40.57 -2.19 -19.29
N LYS A 47 40.31 -0.98 -18.84
CA LYS A 47 39.67 -0.70 -17.56
C LYS A 47 38.29 -1.36 -17.63
N ARG A 48 38.08 -2.43 -16.85
CA ARG A 48 36.80 -3.14 -16.80
C ARG A 48 35.74 -2.20 -16.29
N GLU A 49 34.84 -1.77 -17.15
CA GLU A 49 33.66 -1.01 -16.73
C GLU A 49 32.67 -1.93 -16.03
N SER A 50 31.77 -1.35 -15.28
CA SER A 50 30.68 -2.03 -14.59
C SER A 50 29.40 -1.89 -15.40
N ALA A 51 28.41 -2.73 -15.13
CA ALA A 51 27.10 -2.63 -15.72
C ALA A 51 26.01 -2.40 -14.63
N LEU A 52 24.95 -1.73 -15.04
CA LEU A 52 23.75 -1.52 -14.24
C LEU A 52 22.53 -1.91 -15.07
N THR A 53 21.72 -2.82 -14.54
CA THR A 53 20.40 -3.12 -15.06
C THR A 53 19.33 -2.70 -14.05
N VAL A 54 18.34 -1.93 -14.51
CA VAL A 54 17.25 -1.44 -13.67
C VAL A 54 15.91 -1.84 -14.26
N GLN A 55 15.05 -2.41 -13.46
CA GLN A 55 13.66 -2.73 -13.79
C GLN A 55 12.72 -2.24 -12.71
N VAL A 56 11.60 -1.65 -13.12
CA VAL A 56 10.49 -1.28 -12.24
C VAL A 56 9.29 -2.15 -12.57
N GLN A 57 8.65 -2.66 -11.54
CA GLN A 57 7.39 -3.39 -11.63
C GLN A 57 6.23 -2.39 -11.47
N ASN A 58 5.16 -2.59 -12.24
CA ASN A 58 3.93 -1.77 -12.18
C ASN A 58 4.14 -0.27 -12.48
N GLY A 59 4.99 0.05 -13.46
CA GLY A 59 5.22 1.43 -13.87
C GLY A 59 6.49 1.59 -14.70
N THR A 60 6.83 2.83 -14.97
CA THR A 60 8.07 3.26 -15.63
C THR A 60 8.75 4.34 -14.79
N ALA A 61 10.08 4.40 -14.83
CA ALA A 61 10.83 5.33 -14.01
C ALA A 61 12.08 5.83 -14.74
N LYS A 62 12.49 7.06 -14.42
CA LYS A 62 13.80 7.60 -14.80
C LYS A 62 14.88 7.11 -13.85
N VAL A 63 16.05 6.83 -14.39
CA VAL A 63 17.22 6.38 -13.62
C VAL A 63 18.28 7.46 -13.66
N PHE A 64 18.78 7.82 -12.49
CA PHE A 64 19.83 8.81 -12.30
C PHE A 64 21.03 8.19 -11.59
N VAL A 65 22.22 8.58 -11.98
CA VAL A 65 23.49 8.27 -11.29
C VAL A 65 24.16 9.59 -11.00
N ASP A 66 24.42 9.90 -9.72
CA ASP A 66 24.93 11.20 -9.23
C ASP A 66 24.18 12.40 -9.83
N ASN A 67 22.83 12.31 -9.86
CA ASN A 67 21.89 13.28 -10.43
C ASN A 67 21.90 13.42 -11.96
N GLU A 68 22.75 12.71 -12.70
CA GLU A 68 22.69 12.64 -14.14
C GLU A 68 21.67 11.58 -14.59
N GLU A 69 20.71 11.96 -15.42
CA GLU A 69 19.75 11.02 -16.03
C GLU A 69 20.47 10.13 -17.04
N ILE A 70 20.43 8.81 -16.82
CA ILE A 70 21.09 7.83 -17.68
C ILE A 70 20.12 7.00 -18.51
N GLY A 71 18.83 7.09 -18.26
CA GLY A 71 17.79 6.41 -19.05
C GLY A 71 16.49 6.20 -18.29
N GLU A 72 15.58 5.47 -18.94
CA GLU A 72 14.28 5.06 -18.43
C GLU A 72 14.18 3.54 -18.33
N THR A 73 13.40 3.06 -17.35
CA THR A 73 13.19 1.63 -17.12
C THR A 73 12.23 0.99 -18.15
N PRO A 74 12.45 -0.27 -18.55
CA PRO A 74 13.58 -1.13 -18.20
C PRO A 74 14.86 -0.74 -18.95
N MET A 75 15.99 -0.67 -18.26
CA MET A 75 17.25 -0.28 -18.90
C MET A 75 18.42 -1.16 -18.50
N SER A 76 19.44 -1.17 -19.35
CA SER A 76 20.77 -1.72 -19.07
C SER A 76 21.83 -0.77 -19.59
N GLN A 77 22.75 -0.36 -18.72
CA GLN A 77 23.90 0.49 -19.03
C GLN A 77 25.18 -0.26 -18.67
N ASN A 78 26.04 -0.51 -19.65
CA ASN A 78 27.23 -1.33 -19.48
C ASN A 78 28.55 -0.53 -19.57
N LYS A 79 28.49 0.78 -19.32
CA LYS A 79 29.66 1.68 -19.34
C LYS A 79 29.73 2.57 -18.11
N ILE A 80 29.51 1.98 -16.93
CA ILE A 80 29.65 2.70 -15.68
C ILE A 80 31.08 2.49 -15.16
N LYS A 81 31.76 3.57 -14.82
CA LYS A 81 33.09 3.49 -14.19
C LYS A 81 32.94 2.87 -12.80
N PRO A 82 33.86 1.97 -12.39
CA PRO A 82 33.86 1.47 -11.02
C PRO A 82 33.97 2.60 -10.01
N GLY A 83 33.20 2.49 -8.91
CA GLY A 83 33.09 3.50 -7.87
C GLY A 83 31.76 3.43 -7.14
N THR A 84 31.60 4.32 -6.14
CA THR A 84 30.34 4.44 -5.38
C THR A 84 29.59 5.65 -5.87
N TYR A 85 28.33 5.48 -6.21
CA TYR A 85 27.46 6.49 -6.79
C TYR A 85 26.11 6.52 -6.08
N ASP A 86 25.48 7.67 -6.07
CA ASP A 86 24.07 7.80 -5.67
C ASP A 86 23.17 7.42 -6.84
N VAL A 87 22.49 6.28 -6.75
CA VAL A 87 21.52 5.82 -7.77
C VAL A 87 20.12 6.18 -7.30
N ARG A 88 19.39 6.93 -8.13
CA ARG A 88 18.00 7.30 -7.90
C ARG A 88 17.13 6.79 -9.03
N ILE A 89 16.02 6.15 -8.66
CA ILE A 89 14.98 5.65 -9.57
C ILE A 89 13.72 6.42 -9.22
N GLN A 90 13.21 7.24 -10.13
CA GLN A 90 12.11 8.17 -9.91
C GLN A 90 10.96 7.83 -10.83
N ASP A 91 9.76 7.67 -10.27
CA ASP A 91 8.54 7.40 -11.02
C ASP A 91 8.27 8.50 -12.05
N LEU A 92 7.72 8.11 -13.23
CA LEU A 92 7.42 9.06 -14.29
C LEU A 92 6.10 9.80 -14.07
N ASP A 93 5.13 9.13 -13.46
CA ASP A 93 3.78 9.66 -13.24
C ASP A 93 3.71 10.50 -11.96
N ASP A 94 4.44 10.08 -10.92
CA ASP A 94 4.54 10.81 -9.64
C ASP A 94 6.02 11.01 -9.24
N ILE A 95 6.55 12.19 -9.52
CA ILE A 95 7.95 12.54 -9.22
C ILE A 95 8.29 12.55 -7.73
N SER A 96 7.31 12.55 -6.84
CA SER A 96 7.51 12.45 -5.39
C SER A 96 7.88 11.01 -4.97
N ILE A 97 7.55 10.03 -5.80
CA ILE A 97 7.84 8.62 -5.58
C ILE A 97 9.21 8.31 -6.17
N SER A 98 10.15 7.96 -5.31
CA SER A 98 11.49 7.59 -5.76
C SER A 98 12.16 6.62 -4.79
N TYR A 99 13.06 5.82 -5.35
CA TYR A 99 14.05 5.06 -4.60
C TYR A 99 15.42 5.70 -4.77
N SER A 100 16.20 5.82 -3.69
CA SER A 100 17.58 6.30 -3.73
C SER A 100 18.46 5.41 -2.86
N SER A 101 19.65 5.08 -3.37
CA SER A 101 20.64 4.29 -2.63
C SER A 101 22.05 4.55 -3.14
N LYS A 102 23.02 4.47 -2.25
CA LYS A 102 24.44 4.40 -2.63
C LYS A 102 24.77 3.00 -3.11
N ILE A 103 25.23 2.92 -4.35
CA ILE A 103 25.58 1.66 -5.00
C ILE A 103 27.07 1.67 -5.32
N GLU A 104 27.75 0.61 -4.92
CA GLU A 104 29.15 0.36 -5.32
C GLU A 104 29.17 -0.50 -6.59
N PHE A 105 29.71 0.09 -7.66
CA PHE A 105 29.92 -0.59 -8.92
C PHE A 105 31.33 -1.18 -8.98
N ASN A 106 31.40 -2.51 -8.95
CA ASN A 106 32.65 -3.24 -8.99
C ASN A 106 33.13 -3.51 -10.43
N PRO A 107 34.45 -3.54 -10.70
CA PRO A 107 34.97 -3.71 -12.05
C PRO A 107 34.55 -5.02 -12.71
N GLY A 108 33.96 -4.96 -13.90
CA GLY A 108 33.60 -6.11 -14.73
C GLY A 108 32.47 -6.97 -14.20
N VAL A 109 31.63 -6.41 -13.31
CA VAL A 109 30.42 -7.07 -12.82
C VAL A 109 29.20 -6.18 -13.04
N GLU A 110 28.05 -6.82 -13.08
CA GLU A 110 26.76 -6.16 -13.21
C GLU A 110 26.09 -5.99 -11.83
N THR A 111 25.51 -4.82 -11.59
CA THR A 111 24.56 -4.59 -10.52
C THR A 111 23.15 -4.59 -11.12
N THR A 112 22.25 -5.38 -10.55
CA THR A 112 20.87 -5.45 -11.00
C THR A 112 19.94 -4.92 -9.92
N ILE A 113 19.04 -4.01 -10.28
CA ILE A 113 18.06 -3.40 -9.38
C ILE A 113 16.67 -3.68 -9.92
N HIS A 114 15.86 -4.36 -9.12
CA HIS A 114 14.42 -4.54 -9.36
C HIS A 114 13.66 -3.79 -8.30
N ARG A 115 12.70 -2.96 -8.70
CA ARG A 115 11.87 -2.20 -7.77
C ARG A 115 10.40 -2.27 -8.13
N ASP A 116 9.58 -2.31 -7.09
CA ASP A 116 8.21 -1.88 -7.05
C ASP A 116 8.21 -0.59 -6.23
N LEU A 117 8.03 0.54 -6.87
CA LEU A 117 8.13 1.85 -6.21
C LEU A 117 6.94 2.11 -5.28
N GLY A 118 5.79 1.44 -5.56
CA GLY A 118 4.58 1.55 -4.74
C GLY A 118 4.03 2.97 -4.67
N VAL A 119 3.57 3.36 -3.48
CA VAL A 119 2.99 4.71 -3.25
C VAL A 119 3.84 5.58 -2.33
N SER A 120 4.84 5.00 -1.68
CA SER A 120 5.81 5.70 -0.82
C SER A 120 6.96 4.77 -0.47
N ASP A 121 8.04 5.30 0.14
CA ASP A 121 9.16 4.43 0.56
C ASP A 121 8.69 3.30 1.50
N LEU A 122 7.79 3.57 2.43
CA LEU A 122 7.24 2.54 3.32
C LEU A 122 6.52 1.42 2.54
N PHE A 123 5.70 1.79 1.56
CA PHE A 123 4.93 0.88 0.72
C PHE A 123 5.60 0.69 -0.65
N SER A 124 6.83 0.25 -0.64
CA SER A 124 7.61 -0.14 -1.81
C SER A 124 8.35 -1.45 -1.54
N SER A 125 8.85 -2.08 -2.58
CA SER A 125 9.63 -3.31 -2.46
C SER A 125 10.70 -3.42 -3.54
N GLY A 126 11.51 -4.46 -3.44
CA GLY A 126 12.42 -4.80 -4.52
C GLY A 126 13.68 -5.53 -4.07
N LYS A 127 14.57 -5.73 -5.01
CA LYS A 127 15.81 -6.48 -4.83
C LYS A 127 16.94 -5.76 -5.54
N THR A 128 18.11 -5.74 -4.91
CA THR A 128 19.35 -5.31 -5.54
C THR A 128 20.36 -6.45 -5.44
N PHE A 129 20.98 -6.78 -6.55
CA PHE A 129 22.02 -7.79 -6.66
C PHE A 129 23.32 -7.12 -7.05
N SER A 130 24.35 -7.33 -6.24
CA SER A 130 25.71 -6.90 -6.58
C SER A 130 26.68 -8.05 -6.36
N MET A 131 27.72 -8.08 -7.17
CA MET A 131 28.77 -9.09 -7.06
C MET A 131 30.13 -8.43 -6.86
N GLU A 132 30.98 -9.06 -6.08
CA GLU A 132 32.37 -8.72 -5.90
C GLU A 132 33.24 -9.98 -5.89
N ARG A 133 34.53 -9.86 -6.19
CA ARG A 133 35.45 -10.97 -6.02
C ARG A 133 35.62 -11.27 -4.53
N GLY A 134 35.50 -12.55 -4.14
CA GLY A 134 35.59 -12.93 -2.75
C GLY A 134 35.21 -14.37 -2.50
N GLU A 135 34.85 -14.67 -1.28
CA GLU A 135 34.39 -16.01 -0.87
C GLU A 135 33.07 -16.34 -1.55
N THR A 136 32.97 -17.58 -2.04
CA THR A 136 31.75 -18.08 -2.70
C THR A 136 30.60 -18.14 -1.71
N GLY A 137 29.49 -17.51 -2.08
CA GLY A 137 28.23 -17.59 -1.34
C GLY A 137 27.49 -16.27 -1.28
N PRO A 138 26.17 -16.30 -1.06
CA PRO A 138 25.38 -15.08 -0.98
C PRO A 138 25.39 -14.51 0.44
N THR A 139 25.55 -13.18 0.52
CA THR A 139 25.15 -12.37 1.68
C THR A 139 23.76 -11.84 1.42
N VAL A 140 22.81 -12.14 2.32
CA VAL A 140 21.41 -11.71 2.18
C VAL A 140 21.07 -10.73 3.29
N ILE A 141 20.64 -9.54 2.92
CA ILE A 141 20.14 -8.50 3.82
C ILE A 141 18.69 -8.16 3.43
N SER A 142 17.90 -7.72 4.40
CA SER A 142 16.52 -7.32 4.11
C SER A 142 16.03 -6.15 4.95
N GLN A 143 15.03 -5.48 4.42
CA GLN A 143 14.18 -4.53 5.12
C GLN A 143 12.72 -5.02 5.03
N PRO A 144 12.09 -5.31 6.17
CA PRO A 144 12.66 -5.33 7.51
C PRO A 144 13.66 -6.47 7.71
N SER A 145 14.55 -6.32 8.70
CA SER A 145 15.51 -7.35 9.11
C SER A 145 14.83 -8.56 9.76
N SER A 146 15.62 -9.62 10.04
CA SER A 146 15.12 -10.87 10.64
C SER A 146 14.05 -11.57 9.78
N ALA A 147 14.13 -11.41 8.45
CA ALA A 147 13.33 -12.18 7.50
C ALA A 147 13.95 -13.57 7.31
N THR A 148 13.11 -14.59 7.16
CA THR A 148 13.54 -15.97 6.89
C THR A 148 14.05 -16.08 5.45
N ILE A 149 15.22 -16.70 5.30
CA ILE A 149 15.85 -17.00 4.01
C ILE A 149 15.61 -18.46 3.67
N LEU A 150 15.09 -18.70 2.47
CA LEU A 150 15.02 -20.05 1.91
C LEU A 150 15.86 -20.11 0.62
N LEU A 151 16.58 -21.20 0.45
CA LEU A 151 17.32 -21.53 -0.76
C LEU A 151 16.78 -22.87 -1.29
N ASP A 152 16.20 -22.86 -2.49
CA ASP A 152 15.47 -24.00 -3.06
C ASP A 152 14.44 -24.61 -2.07
N GLY A 153 13.73 -23.73 -1.34
CA GLY A 153 12.74 -24.13 -0.34
C GLY A 153 13.30 -24.56 1.02
N THR A 154 14.62 -24.71 1.17
CA THR A 154 15.27 -25.06 2.45
C THR A 154 15.58 -23.79 3.25
N GLU A 155 15.17 -23.75 4.51
CA GLU A 155 15.47 -22.63 5.40
C GLU A 155 16.96 -22.57 5.76
N MET A 156 17.59 -21.45 5.47
CA MET A 156 19.03 -21.21 5.64
C MET A 156 19.34 -20.25 6.80
N GLY A 157 18.31 -19.69 7.45
CA GLY A 157 18.47 -18.74 8.56
C GLY A 157 17.69 -17.45 8.35
N LYS A 158 18.13 -16.37 9.02
CA LYS A 158 17.46 -15.07 8.97
C LYS A 158 18.41 -13.95 8.56
N THR A 159 17.87 -12.93 7.89
CA THR A 159 18.62 -11.74 7.48
C THR A 159 18.97 -10.85 8.68
N PRO A 160 20.14 -10.13 8.65
CA PRO A 160 21.22 -10.28 7.67
C PRO A 160 22.07 -11.53 7.95
N THR A 161 22.48 -12.23 6.90
CA THR A 161 23.40 -13.37 7.05
C THR A 161 24.20 -13.63 5.77
N THR A 162 25.36 -14.24 5.91
CA THR A 162 26.15 -14.77 4.81
C THR A 162 26.04 -16.30 4.83
N LEU A 163 25.55 -16.87 3.73
CA LEU A 163 25.42 -18.30 3.56
C LEU A 163 26.78 -18.86 3.11
N THR A 164 27.41 -19.60 3.99
CA THR A 164 28.69 -20.27 3.72
C THR A 164 28.48 -21.73 3.29
N LYS A 165 29.47 -22.31 2.64
CA LYS A 165 29.46 -23.71 2.18
C LYS A 165 28.37 -24.02 1.13
N ILE A 166 27.97 -23.00 0.36
CA ILE A 166 27.09 -23.18 -0.79
C ILE A 166 27.98 -23.37 -2.04
N THR A 167 27.70 -24.40 -2.80
CA THR A 167 28.44 -24.68 -4.05
C THR A 167 27.97 -23.71 -5.15
N GLY A 168 28.84 -23.45 -6.13
CA GLY A 168 28.43 -22.70 -7.33
C GLY A 168 27.28 -23.42 -8.05
N GLY A 169 26.30 -22.63 -8.50
CA GLY A 169 25.09 -23.16 -9.15
C GLY A 169 23.96 -22.13 -9.23
N ASN A 170 22.82 -22.56 -9.79
CA ASN A 170 21.59 -21.76 -9.85
C ASN A 170 20.68 -22.20 -8.71
N TYR A 171 20.10 -21.23 -8.04
CA TYR A 171 19.24 -21.45 -6.88
C TYR A 171 18.03 -20.50 -6.93
N VAL A 172 16.93 -20.89 -6.31
CA VAL A 172 15.80 -20.02 -5.99
C VAL A 172 15.96 -19.50 -4.59
N LEU A 173 16.26 -18.21 -4.47
CA LEU A 173 16.30 -17.50 -3.19
C LEU A 173 14.92 -16.93 -2.87
N SER A 174 14.39 -17.19 -1.68
CA SER A 174 13.18 -16.58 -1.17
C SER A 174 13.45 -15.92 0.17
N VAL A 175 12.97 -14.67 0.34
CA VAL A 175 13.07 -13.90 1.59
C VAL A 175 11.65 -13.61 2.07
N ARG A 176 11.30 -14.09 3.29
CA ARG A 176 9.93 -14.08 3.82
C ARG A 176 9.86 -13.50 5.22
N LYS A 177 8.83 -12.71 5.47
CA LYS A 177 8.50 -12.21 6.82
C LYS A 177 6.99 -12.08 6.97
N THR A 178 6.48 -12.49 8.13
CA THR A 178 5.04 -12.35 8.43
C THR A 178 4.60 -10.89 8.34
N GLY A 179 3.47 -10.64 7.67
CA GLY A 179 2.93 -9.30 7.41
C GLY A 179 3.56 -8.59 6.21
N TYR A 180 4.42 -9.28 5.45
CA TYR A 180 5.07 -8.76 4.25
C TYR A 180 4.95 -9.75 3.08
N GLU A 181 4.91 -9.21 1.87
CA GLU A 181 4.98 -9.99 0.64
C GLU A 181 6.40 -10.57 0.49
N SER A 182 6.48 -11.86 0.15
CA SER A 182 7.78 -12.52 -0.05
C SER A 182 8.47 -12.01 -1.30
N GLN A 183 9.80 -11.90 -1.24
CA GLN A 183 10.63 -11.63 -2.41
C GLN A 183 11.32 -12.91 -2.86
N GLU A 184 11.12 -13.27 -4.12
CA GLU A 184 11.75 -14.44 -4.74
C GLU A 184 12.64 -14.03 -5.92
N ALA A 185 13.77 -14.73 -6.08
CA ALA A 185 14.68 -14.52 -7.19
C ALA A 185 15.42 -15.78 -7.57
N GLN A 186 15.62 -15.99 -8.84
CA GLN A 186 16.64 -16.93 -9.31
C GLN A 186 18.00 -16.25 -9.20
N ILE A 187 18.91 -16.86 -8.49
CA ILE A 187 20.28 -16.38 -8.29
C ILE A 187 21.28 -17.40 -8.83
N LYS A 188 22.38 -16.87 -9.39
CA LYS A 188 23.53 -17.67 -9.78
C LYS A 188 24.65 -17.43 -8.78
N ILE A 189 25.12 -18.45 -8.12
CA ILE A 189 26.30 -18.41 -7.25
C ILE A 189 27.50 -18.85 -8.07
N GLU A 190 28.49 -17.99 -8.19
CA GLU A 190 29.72 -18.26 -8.92
C GLU A 190 30.91 -18.43 -7.98
N ASN A 191 31.76 -19.43 -8.28
CA ASN A 191 32.95 -19.68 -7.49
C ASN A 191 33.93 -18.49 -7.59
N GLY A 192 34.44 -18.05 -6.43
CA GLY A 192 35.34 -16.90 -6.36
C GLY A 192 34.64 -15.54 -6.40
N TYR A 193 33.31 -15.54 -6.30
CA TYR A 193 32.51 -14.32 -6.20
C TYR A 193 31.58 -14.39 -4.98
N LYS A 194 31.46 -13.28 -4.31
CA LYS A 194 30.47 -13.03 -3.26
C LYS A 194 29.31 -12.28 -3.90
N LEU A 195 28.12 -12.88 -3.84
CA LEU A 195 26.87 -12.26 -4.24
C LEU A 195 26.24 -11.54 -3.02
N THR A 196 25.95 -10.26 -3.15
CA THR A 196 25.15 -9.55 -2.13
C THR A 196 23.73 -9.33 -2.66
N VAL A 197 22.74 -9.79 -1.90
CA VAL A 197 21.31 -9.62 -2.19
C VAL A 197 20.70 -8.74 -1.11
N SER A 198 20.22 -7.55 -1.51
CA SER A 198 19.47 -6.65 -0.65
C SER A 198 17.99 -6.71 -1.05
N ALA A 199 17.13 -7.18 -0.15
CA ALA A 199 15.70 -7.34 -0.40
C ALA A 199 14.89 -6.37 0.49
N LYS A 200 14.01 -5.58 -0.12
CA LYS A 200 12.98 -4.81 0.58
C LYS A 200 11.64 -5.50 0.36
N LEU A 201 10.95 -5.84 1.45
CA LEU A 201 9.68 -6.56 1.40
C LEU A 201 8.53 -5.57 1.45
N PHE A 202 7.53 -5.73 0.58
CA PHE A 202 6.32 -4.90 0.58
C PHE A 202 5.47 -5.26 1.82
N PRO A 203 5.12 -4.30 2.69
CA PRO A 203 4.24 -4.57 3.81
C PRO A 203 2.81 -4.77 3.32
N ILE A 204 2.16 -5.86 3.72
CA ILE A 204 0.79 -6.20 3.29
C ILE A 204 -0.19 -5.28 4.02
N PRO A 205 -0.90 -4.36 3.30
CA PRO A 205 -1.72 -3.34 3.94
C PRO A 205 -3.12 -3.83 4.33
N VAL A 206 -3.46 -5.08 3.98
CA VAL A 206 -4.80 -5.69 4.14
C VAL A 206 -4.73 -7.00 4.92
N PRO A 207 -5.81 -7.42 5.60
CA PRO A 207 -5.85 -8.73 6.24
C PRO A 207 -5.92 -9.86 5.20
N GLY A 208 -5.48 -11.06 5.61
CA GLY A 208 -5.55 -12.25 4.75
C GLY A 208 -6.98 -12.73 4.45
N ASN A 209 -7.96 -12.30 5.24
CA ASN A 209 -9.39 -12.55 5.01
C ASN A 209 -10.14 -11.25 5.28
N ILE A 210 -10.83 -10.74 4.26
CA ILE A 210 -11.60 -9.50 4.30
C ILE A 210 -13.06 -9.85 4.52
N GLN A 211 -13.66 -9.28 5.58
CA GLN A 211 -15.07 -9.46 5.92
C GLN A 211 -15.76 -8.11 6.05
N LYS A 212 -17.09 -8.11 6.00
CA LYS A 212 -17.90 -6.93 6.30
C LYS A 212 -18.30 -6.95 7.77
N PHE A 213 -18.43 -5.79 8.38
CA PHE A 213 -19.07 -5.66 9.68
C PHE A 213 -20.56 -6.04 9.56
N ALA A 214 -21.05 -6.90 10.47
CA ALA A 214 -22.41 -7.44 10.42
C ALA A 214 -23.50 -6.35 10.50
N ASP A 215 -23.25 -5.31 11.28
CA ASP A 215 -24.20 -4.21 11.53
C ASP A 215 -23.94 -2.98 10.67
N SER A 216 -23.28 -3.15 9.51
CA SER A 216 -22.93 -2.03 8.63
C SER A 216 -23.54 -2.13 7.24
N LYS A 217 -23.76 -0.99 6.59
CA LYS A 217 -24.05 -0.92 5.17
C LYS A 217 -22.72 -1.03 4.39
N ASN A 218 -22.34 -2.27 4.00
CA ASN A 218 -21.17 -2.53 3.14
C ASN A 218 -19.84 -1.94 3.66
N LEU A 219 -19.58 -1.94 4.95
CA LEU A 219 -18.28 -1.56 5.50
C LEU A 219 -17.37 -2.79 5.65
N TYR A 220 -16.28 -2.83 4.92
CA TYR A 220 -15.29 -3.90 5.00
C TYR A 220 -14.33 -3.66 6.17
N ASP A 221 -13.97 -4.74 6.89
CA ASP A 221 -12.94 -4.70 7.93
C ASP A 221 -11.56 -4.99 7.32
N LEU A 222 -10.73 -3.97 7.22
CA LEU A 222 -9.34 -4.07 6.81
C LEU A 222 -8.37 -3.98 7.99
N THR A 223 -8.79 -4.42 9.17
CA THR A 223 -7.95 -4.44 10.37
C THR A 223 -6.77 -5.40 10.21
N ILE A 224 -5.56 -4.89 10.46
CA ILE A 224 -4.31 -5.68 10.39
C ILE A 224 -3.53 -5.60 11.71
N ASN A 225 -2.58 -6.53 11.87
CA ASN A 225 -1.64 -6.56 12.99
C ASN A 225 -0.21 -6.28 12.50
N ASN A 226 0.03 -5.04 12.05
CA ASN A 226 1.35 -4.57 11.66
C ASN A 226 1.50 -3.11 12.06
N GLU A 227 2.04 -2.86 13.25
CA GLU A 227 2.16 -1.53 13.85
C GLU A 227 2.96 -0.54 12.98
N SER A 228 3.91 -1.05 12.19
CA SER A 228 4.73 -0.18 11.32
C SER A 228 3.93 0.52 10.22
N ILE A 229 2.74 0.02 9.86
CA ILE A 229 1.93 0.57 8.78
C ILE A 229 0.51 0.95 9.19
N THR A 230 0.00 0.50 10.34
CA THR A 230 -1.39 0.76 10.77
C THR A 230 -1.71 2.25 10.91
N ASN A 231 -0.72 3.05 11.32
CA ASN A 231 -0.86 4.50 11.51
C ASN A 231 -0.25 5.32 10.36
N SER A 232 0.15 4.66 9.27
CA SER A 232 0.71 5.38 8.13
C SER A 232 -0.38 6.16 7.38
N PRO A 233 -0.18 7.45 7.08
CA PRO A 233 -1.13 8.24 6.28
C PRO A 233 -1.26 7.69 4.85
N ASP A 234 -0.25 6.97 4.36
CA ASP A 234 -0.27 6.36 3.02
C ASP A 234 -1.00 5.03 2.96
N ARG A 235 -1.53 4.51 4.08
CA ARG A 235 -2.11 3.16 4.12
C ARG A 235 -3.32 3.02 3.19
N ALA A 236 -4.19 4.03 3.12
CA ALA A 236 -5.33 4.01 2.20
C ALA A 236 -4.86 3.95 0.74
N ARG A 237 -3.92 4.80 0.34
CA ARG A 237 -3.29 4.78 -1.00
C ARG A 237 -2.61 3.43 -1.29
N ALA A 238 -1.94 2.86 -0.29
CA ALA A 238 -1.28 1.55 -0.41
C ALA A 238 -2.29 0.41 -0.63
N ILE A 239 -3.50 0.49 -0.06
CA ILE A 239 -4.57 -0.48 -0.30
C ILE A 239 -5.11 -0.34 -1.73
N VAL A 240 -5.31 0.89 -2.21
CA VAL A 240 -5.69 1.14 -3.62
C VAL A 240 -4.64 0.56 -4.57
N TYR A 241 -3.37 0.84 -4.32
CA TYR A 241 -2.26 0.28 -5.09
C TYR A 241 -2.20 -1.25 -5.02
N TRP A 242 -2.38 -1.82 -3.82
CA TRP A 242 -2.45 -3.27 -3.63
C TRP A 242 -3.60 -3.88 -4.44
N ASN A 243 -4.79 -3.27 -4.41
CA ASN A 243 -5.94 -3.74 -5.17
C ASN A 243 -5.68 -3.73 -6.68
N SER A 244 -5.10 -2.66 -7.21
CA SER A 244 -4.83 -2.53 -8.64
C SER A 244 -3.77 -3.51 -9.15
N THR A 245 -2.82 -3.90 -8.30
CA THR A 245 -1.66 -4.73 -8.70
C THR A 245 -1.76 -6.20 -8.27
N ARG A 246 -2.46 -6.50 -7.17
CA ARG A 246 -2.59 -7.86 -6.57
C ARG A 246 -4.03 -8.31 -6.40
N GLY A 247 -4.97 -7.38 -6.31
CA GLY A 247 -6.38 -7.63 -6.03
C GLY A 247 -6.67 -7.80 -4.54
N LEU A 248 -7.87 -7.40 -4.11
CA LEU A 248 -8.34 -7.56 -2.73
C LEU A 248 -9.15 -8.85 -2.52
N GLY A 249 -9.59 -9.50 -3.61
CA GLY A 249 -10.44 -10.69 -3.51
C GLY A 249 -11.85 -10.40 -3.01
N ILE A 250 -12.33 -9.15 -3.11
CA ILE A 250 -13.70 -8.73 -2.80
C ILE A 250 -14.46 -8.38 -4.08
N SER A 251 -15.79 -8.47 -4.03
CA SER A 251 -16.64 -8.00 -5.12
C SER A 251 -16.95 -6.51 -4.96
N GLY A 252 -16.71 -5.74 -6.01
CA GLY A 252 -16.96 -4.31 -6.05
C GLY A 252 -15.75 -3.46 -5.63
N GLU A 253 -15.93 -2.15 -5.71
CA GLU A 253 -14.91 -1.17 -5.38
C GLU A 253 -15.12 -0.64 -3.96
N ILE A 254 -14.04 -0.26 -3.29
CA ILE A 254 -14.10 0.50 -2.05
C ILE A 254 -14.07 1.98 -2.43
N GLU A 255 -15.15 2.66 -2.13
CA GLU A 255 -15.36 4.07 -2.54
C GLU A 255 -14.86 5.06 -1.49
N TYR A 256 -14.68 4.60 -0.22
CA TYR A 256 -14.09 5.42 0.83
C TYR A 256 -13.41 4.54 1.90
N TYR A 257 -12.50 5.16 2.64
CA TYR A 257 -11.84 4.53 3.77
C TYR A 257 -11.98 5.39 5.02
N ILE A 258 -12.01 4.76 6.19
CA ILE A 258 -12.01 5.43 7.51
C ILE A 258 -10.92 4.79 8.35
N ASP A 259 -10.00 5.59 8.90
CA ASP A 259 -8.99 5.09 9.82
C ASP A 259 -9.48 5.07 11.28
N GLN A 260 -8.67 4.53 12.17
CA GLN A 260 -9.01 4.45 13.61
C GLN A 260 -9.09 5.82 14.30
N GLY A 261 -8.52 6.88 13.72
CA GLY A 261 -8.63 8.25 14.19
C GLY A 261 -9.90 8.96 13.71
N GLY A 262 -10.71 8.31 12.86
CA GLY A 262 -11.90 8.88 12.25
C GLY A 262 -11.61 9.74 11.03
N ASN A 263 -10.38 9.73 10.50
CA ASN A 263 -10.10 10.40 9.24
C ASN A 263 -10.73 9.63 8.08
N ALA A 264 -11.38 10.36 7.16
CA ALA A 264 -11.96 9.81 5.95
C ALA A 264 -11.02 10.02 4.75
N TYR A 265 -11.03 9.04 3.86
CA TYR A 265 -10.28 9.07 2.60
C TYR A 265 -11.23 8.71 1.46
N ASN A 266 -11.00 9.28 0.28
CA ASN A 266 -11.77 8.94 -0.93
C ASN A 266 -11.37 7.54 -1.48
N GLY A 267 -12.03 7.10 -2.56
CA GLY A 267 -11.75 5.82 -3.23
C GLY A 267 -10.34 5.71 -3.82
N LEU A 268 -9.61 6.80 -3.97
CA LEU A 268 -8.20 6.83 -4.38
C LEU A 268 -7.24 6.75 -3.17
N GLY A 269 -7.78 6.73 -1.95
CA GLY A 269 -6.99 6.72 -0.73
C GLY A 269 -6.42 8.07 -0.32
N GLU A 270 -6.94 9.16 -0.86
CA GLU A 270 -6.54 10.53 -0.53
C GLU A 270 -7.34 11.04 0.67
N LEU A 271 -6.65 11.71 1.60
CA LEU A 271 -7.25 12.23 2.81
C LEU A 271 -8.26 13.35 2.49
N ILE A 272 -9.48 13.20 2.99
CA ILE A 272 -10.52 14.22 2.94
C ILE A 272 -10.23 15.29 3.98
N THR A 273 -10.14 16.54 3.54
CA THR A 273 -9.78 17.67 4.41
C THR A 273 -10.88 18.71 4.52
N THR A 274 -11.86 18.68 3.63
CA THR A 274 -12.95 19.66 3.59
C THR A 274 -14.31 19.00 3.82
N LEU A 275 -15.26 19.79 4.31
CA LEU A 275 -16.65 19.33 4.46
C LEU A 275 -17.32 19.07 3.10
N GLU A 276 -16.95 19.80 2.07
CA GLU A 276 -17.49 19.63 0.71
C GLU A 276 -17.08 18.26 0.15
N GLU A 277 -15.81 17.90 0.26
CA GLU A 277 -15.32 16.57 -0.12
C GLU A 277 -16.00 15.46 0.69
N LEU A 278 -16.19 15.65 2.01
CA LEU A 278 -16.88 14.70 2.86
C LEU A 278 -18.34 14.48 2.43
N GLU A 279 -19.03 15.55 2.00
CA GLU A 279 -20.41 15.46 1.48
C GLU A 279 -20.47 14.59 0.19
N THR A 280 -19.42 14.58 -0.64
CA THR A 280 -19.40 13.73 -1.85
C THR A 280 -19.42 12.24 -1.51
N LEU A 281 -18.85 11.85 -0.37
CA LEU A 281 -18.81 10.44 0.07
C LEU A 281 -20.17 9.93 0.58
N LYS A 282 -21.12 10.79 0.89
CA LYS A 282 -22.44 10.37 1.43
C LYS A 282 -23.30 9.58 0.45
N ASN A 283 -22.99 9.64 -0.83
CA ASN A 283 -23.69 8.91 -1.88
C ASN A 283 -22.97 7.60 -2.27
N THR A 284 -21.89 7.25 -1.57
CA THR A 284 -21.15 6.02 -1.83
C THR A 284 -21.79 4.82 -1.14
N GLU A 285 -21.64 3.64 -1.73
CA GLU A 285 -22.30 2.42 -1.27
C GLU A 285 -21.38 1.54 -0.44
N SER A 286 -20.06 1.60 -0.63
CA SER A 286 -19.13 0.68 0.00
C SER A 286 -17.90 1.39 0.56
N GLY A 287 -17.58 1.10 1.82
CA GLY A 287 -16.43 1.62 2.51
C GLY A 287 -15.56 0.56 3.16
N ALA A 288 -14.41 0.99 3.70
CA ALA A 288 -13.54 0.13 4.47
C ALA A 288 -12.97 0.83 5.72
N TYR A 289 -12.86 0.08 6.80
CA TYR A 289 -12.25 0.51 8.04
C TYR A 289 -10.78 0.06 8.14
N LEU A 290 -9.89 1.00 8.38
CA LEU A 290 -8.44 0.78 8.48
C LEU A 290 -7.99 0.59 9.93
N GLY A 291 -8.49 -0.46 10.58
CA GLY A 291 -8.20 -0.74 11.99
C GLY A 291 -6.81 -1.31 12.27
N SER A 292 -6.49 -1.39 13.58
CA SER A 292 -5.34 -2.10 14.13
C SER A 292 -5.81 -3.16 15.14
N LYS A 293 -5.23 -4.35 15.12
CA LYS A 293 -5.54 -5.40 16.11
C LYS A 293 -5.05 -5.10 17.52
N THR A 294 -4.27 -4.04 17.70
CA THR A 294 -3.88 -3.53 19.01
C THR A 294 -4.99 -2.70 19.66
N SER A 295 -5.99 -2.25 18.89
CA SER A 295 -7.18 -1.55 19.37
C SER A 295 -8.29 -2.54 19.77
N THR A 296 -9.32 -2.02 20.47
CA THR A 296 -10.54 -2.77 20.77
C THR A 296 -11.17 -3.33 19.50
N PRO A 297 -11.67 -4.59 19.48
CA PRO A 297 -12.36 -5.13 18.32
C PRO A 297 -13.53 -4.23 17.90
N GLY A 298 -13.67 -4.00 16.59
CA GLY A 298 -14.69 -3.14 16.02
C GLY A 298 -14.18 -1.75 15.65
N LEU A 299 -15.11 -0.87 15.30
CA LEU A 299 -14.84 0.53 15.03
C LEU A 299 -14.47 1.26 16.33
N THR A 300 -13.47 2.13 16.25
CA THR A 300 -13.27 3.13 17.32
C THR A 300 -14.43 4.12 17.35
N GLU A 301 -14.63 4.82 18.46
CA GLU A 301 -15.71 5.83 18.56
C GLU A 301 -15.56 6.91 17.48
N ALA A 302 -14.33 7.39 17.23
CA ALA A 302 -14.06 8.37 16.19
C ALA A 302 -14.42 7.84 14.78
N ALA A 303 -14.03 6.61 14.46
CA ALA A 303 -14.37 5.98 13.19
C ALA A 303 -15.87 5.74 13.05
N LYS A 304 -16.56 5.40 14.15
CA LYS A 304 -18.00 5.22 14.18
C LYS A 304 -18.74 6.53 13.92
N GLU A 305 -18.31 7.63 14.51
CA GLU A 305 -18.87 8.96 14.26
C GLU A 305 -18.76 9.33 12.77
N THR A 306 -17.57 9.13 12.20
CA THR A 306 -17.35 9.38 10.76
C THR A 306 -18.23 8.47 9.90
N TYR A 307 -18.25 7.17 10.18
CA TYR A 307 -19.09 6.22 9.44
C TYR A 307 -20.57 6.60 9.46
N LEU A 308 -21.10 6.94 10.63
CA LEU A 308 -22.50 7.38 10.77
C LEU A 308 -22.75 8.67 9.99
N SER A 309 -21.82 9.62 10.00
CA SER A 309 -21.95 10.86 9.23
C SER A 309 -22.01 10.64 7.71
N LEU A 310 -21.40 9.54 7.22
CA LEU A 310 -21.39 9.19 5.81
C LEU A 310 -22.61 8.33 5.39
N THR A 311 -23.09 7.47 6.29
CA THR A 311 -24.09 6.44 5.95
C THR A 311 -25.50 6.75 6.43
N GLU A 312 -25.63 7.53 7.50
CA GLU A 312 -26.94 8.03 7.91
C GLU A 312 -27.28 9.20 7.00
N GLY A 313 -28.23 8.99 6.11
CA GLY A 313 -28.92 10.10 5.45
C GLY A 313 -29.30 11.06 6.55
N LYS A 314 -29.01 12.37 6.42
CA LYS A 314 -29.27 13.39 7.43
C LYS A 314 -30.73 13.24 7.88
N GLN A 315 -30.94 12.50 8.95
CA GLN A 315 -32.20 12.63 9.66
C GLN A 315 -32.27 14.09 10.09
N THR A 316 -33.19 14.81 9.51
CA THR A 316 -33.45 16.19 9.89
C THR A 316 -34.66 16.21 10.82
N GLY A 317 -34.57 17.01 11.84
CA GLY A 317 -35.68 17.22 12.74
C GLY A 317 -36.21 18.66 12.65
N THR A 318 -37.46 18.83 12.23
CA THR A 318 -38.12 20.13 12.21
C THR A 318 -38.86 20.36 13.50
N ILE A 319 -38.64 21.50 14.15
CA ILE A 319 -39.28 21.86 15.41
C ILE A 319 -40.76 22.14 15.17
N LEU A 320 -41.60 21.40 15.89
CA LEU A 320 -43.06 21.49 15.83
C LEU A 320 -43.57 22.63 16.70
N PRO A 321 -44.83 23.10 16.51
CA PRO A 321 -45.45 24.10 17.37
C PRO A 321 -45.45 23.72 18.87
N THR A 322 -44.98 24.62 19.73
CA THR A 322 -44.78 24.40 21.15
C THR A 322 -45.69 25.26 22.06
N GLY A 323 -46.60 25.98 21.48
CA GLY A 323 -47.43 26.92 22.23
C GLY A 323 -46.73 28.21 22.70
N VAL A 324 -45.40 28.19 22.82
CA VAL A 324 -44.55 29.36 23.20
C VAL A 324 -43.64 29.84 22.10
N GLY A 325 -43.66 29.19 20.91
CA GLY A 325 -42.90 29.59 19.77
C GLY A 325 -41.44 29.08 19.73
N TRP A 326 -40.95 28.41 20.74
CA TRP A 326 -39.60 27.88 20.84
C TRP A 326 -39.51 26.60 21.64
N LEU A 327 -38.44 25.83 21.51
CA LEU A 327 -38.15 24.60 22.26
C LEU A 327 -36.79 24.71 22.95
N ARG A 328 -36.69 24.17 24.18
CA ARG A 328 -35.41 24.09 24.91
C ARG A 328 -34.53 22.99 24.38
N VAL A 329 -33.26 23.31 24.17
CA VAL A 329 -32.19 22.34 23.95
C VAL A 329 -31.43 22.13 25.24
N ARG A 330 -31.32 20.87 25.68
CA ARG A 330 -30.77 20.49 26.97
C ARG A 330 -29.47 19.71 26.83
N LYS A 331 -28.62 19.80 27.84
CA LYS A 331 -27.34 19.08 27.91
C LYS A 331 -27.51 17.56 28.05
N THR A 332 -28.55 17.14 28.74
CA THR A 332 -28.91 15.74 28.99
C THR A 332 -30.34 15.45 28.57
N PRO A 333 -30.69 14.20 28.19
CA PRO A 333 -32.04 13.81 27.79
C PRO A 333 -32.98 13.69 29.02
N SER A 334 -33.24 14.81 29.66
CA SER A 334 -34.15 14.89 30.82
C SER A 334 -34.75 16.28 30.98
N LEU A 335 -35.93 16.35 31.59
CA LEU A 335 -36.62 17.63 31.88
C LEU A 335 -35.84 18.51 32.88
N GLY A 336 -35.01 17.91 33.74
CA GLY A 336 -34.11 18.61 34.67
C GLY A 336 -32.74 18.95 34.09
N GLY A 337 -32.45 18.55 32.85
CA GLY A 337 -31.18 18.85 32.20
C GLY A 337 -30.94 20.35 32.03
N GLU A 338 -29.68 20.78 32.15
CA GLU A 338 -29.23 22.15 31.95
C GLU A 338 -29.65 22.65 30.55
N GLU A 339 -30.24 23.87 30.48
CA GLU A 339 -30.61 24.48 29.21
C GLU A 339 -29.36 25.04 28.51
N LEU A 340 -29.07 24.56 27.28
CA LEU A 340 -27.97 25.02 26.48
C LEU A 340 -28.36 26.12 25.48
N ALA A 341 -29.58 26.02 24.92
CA ALA A 341 -30.08 26.93 23.92
C ALA A 341 -31.62 26.86 23.82
N LYS A 342 -32.19 27.77 23.03
CA LYS A 342 -33.55 27.72 22.52
C LYS A 342 -33.55 27.72 21.02
N VAL A 343 -34.40 26.91 20.39
CA VAL A 343 -34.60 26.80 18.95
C VAL A 343 -36.05 27.15 18.62
N ASN A 344 -36.27 27.80 17.48
CA ASN A 344 -37.60 28.30 17.13
C ASN A 344 -38.42 27.24 16.38
N VAL A 345 -39.72 27.35 16.49
CA VAL A 345 -40.67 26.55 15.69
C VAL A 345 -40.42 26.73 14.22
N GLY A 346 -40.37 25.62 13.45
CA GLY A 346 -40.08 25.57 12.04
C GLY A 346 -38.59 25.48 11.67
N GLU A 347 -37.68 25.71 12.63
CA GLU A 347 -36.27 25.48 12.37
C GLU A 347 -35.97 23.97 12.20
N THR A 348 -35.03 23.66 11.31
CA THR A 348 -34.63 22.29 10.99
C THR A 348 -33.17 22.07 11.39
N PHE A 349 -32.90 20.96 12.06
CA PHE A 349 -31.59 20.60 12.59
C PHE A 349 -31.22 19.18 12.18
N SER A 350 -29.93 18.91 12.05
CA SER A 350 -29.43 17.52 11.90
C SER A 350 -29.71 16.75 13.20
N VAL A 351 -30.33 15.57 13.08
CA VAL A 351 -30.55 14.62 14.17
C VAL A 351 -29.33 13.75 14.30
N LEU A 352 -28.77 13.67 15.51
CA LEU A 352 -27.56 12.88 15.81
C LEU A 352 -27.88 11.57 16.52
N GLU A 353 -28.95 11.57 17.35
CA GLU A 353 -29.28 10.42 18.16
C GLU A 353 -30.77 10.51 18.57
N ILE A 354 -31.43 9.35 18.64
CA ILE A 354 -32.82 9.26 19.13
C ILE A 354 -32.80 8.30 20.31
N GLN A 355 -33.26 8.78 21.47
CA GLN A 355 -33.52 7.98 22.67
C GLN A 355 -35.01 8.06 23.05
N ALA A 356 -35.46 7.23 23.98
CA ALA A 356 -36.84 7.30 24.45
C ALA A 356 -37.22 8.72 24.92
N ASN A 357 -38.17 9.34 24.20
CA ASN A 357 -38.73 10.68 24.43
C ASN A 357 -37.77 11.86 24.18
N TRP A 358 -36.58 11.63 23.59
CA TRP A 358 -35.57 12.65 23.34
C TRP A 358 -34.88 12.46 22.01
N VAL A 359 -34.56 13.59 21.34
CA VAL A 359 -33.82 13.65 20.10
C VAL A 359 -32.62 14.58 20.28
N LYS A 360 -31.41 14.09 19.98
CA LYS A 360 -30.21 14.91 20.03
C LYS A 360 -30.01 15.60 18.67
N ILE A 361 -29.88 16.90 18.68
CA ILE A 361 -29.73 17.74 17.51
C ILE A 361 -28.39 18.47 17.55
N LYS A 362 -27.90 18.83 16.34
CA LYS A 362 -26.74 19.70 16.16
C LYS A 362 -27.23 21.13 15.85
N LEU A 363 -26.82 22.08 16.68
CA LEU A 363 -27.12 23.49 16.50
C LEU A 363 -26.26 24.14 15.43
N THR A 364 -26.67 25.29 14.91
CA THR A 364 -25.94 26.06 13.88
C THR A 364 -24.56 26.53 14.33
N ASP A 365 -24.34 26.69 15.65
CA ASP A 365 -23.04 27.04 16.26
C ASP A 365 -22.13 25.82 16.47
N GLY A 366 -22.54 24.61 16.00
CA GLY A 366 -21.81 23.37 16.11
C GLY A 366 -22.01 22.63 17.45
N LYS A 367 -22.65 23.23 18.47
CA LYS A 367 -22.97 22.56 19.72
C LYS A 367 -24.07 21.50 19.52
N THR A 368 -24.11 20.53 20.40
CA THR A 368 -25.12 19.47 20.38
C THR A 368 -25.92 19.48 21.65
N GLY A 369 -27.20 19.11 21.57
CA GLY A 369 -28.06 19.00 22.74
C GLY A 369 -29.35 18.25 22.47
N TRP A 370 -30.12 18.00 23.49
CA TRP A 370 -31.32 17.18 23.49
C TRP A 370 -32.59 18.02 23.49
N VAL A 371 -33.53 17.66 22.61
CA VAL A 371 -34.89 18.21 22.57
C VAL A 371 -35.91 17.09 22.81
N SER A 372 -37.11 17.43 23.32
CA SER A 372 -38.17 16.44 23.45
C SER A 372 -38.69 15.98 22.11
N ASP A 373 -38.82 14.66 21.90
CA ASP A 373 -39.34 14.04 20.68
C ASP A 373 -40.77 14.47 20.35
N THR A 374 -41.57 14.84 21.36
CA THR A 374 -42.94 15.33 21.22
C THR A 374 -43.04 16.61 20.34
N TYR A 375 -41.95 17.39 20.30
CA TYR A 375 -41.91 18.69 19.61
C TYR A 375 -40.91 18.75 18.47
N ILE A 376 -40.50 17.61 17.93
CA ILE A 376 -39.65 17.54 16.73
C ILE A 376 -40.18 16.46 15.78
N LYS A 377 -40.34 16.81 14.51
CA LYS A 377 -40.68 15.83 13.48
C LYS A 377 -39.39 15.42 12.79
N VAL A 378 -38.98 14.18 13.01
CA VAL A 378 -37.81 13.60 12.32
C VAL A 378 -38.25 13.08 10.96
N SER A 379 -37.53 13.46 9.91
CA SER A 379 -37.66 12.96 8.54
C SER A 379 -36.30 12.44 8.06
N GLN A 380 -36.37 11.32 7.36
CA GLN A 380 -35.23 10.75 6.64
C GLN A 380 -34.97 11.53 5.37
#